data_14ced993bb7f24a30eba987b8c54ff5e
#
_entry.id   14ced993bb7f24a30eba987b8c54ff5e
#
_cell.length_a   1.000
_cell.length_b   1.000
_cell.length_c   1.000
_cell.angle_alpha   90.00
_cell.angle_beta   90.00
_cell.angle_gamma   90.00
#
_symmetry.space_group_name_H-M   'P 1'
#
loop_
_entity.id
_entity.type
_entity.pdbx_description
1 polymer ?
#
loop_
_entity_poly.entity_id
_entity_poly.type
_entity_poly.pdbx_seq_one_letter_code
_entity_poly.pdbx_strand_id
1 'polypeptide(L)'
;LHDALPISTFTINPVWNYGGYDPSPVSAGTQPDWYIGWLDGALRLAPTGIEVAAGGVTWAWNILLPMIVGVGFLVVVAAYPFIEAWVTGDKREHHVLDRPRNAPTRTGIGAAGVTFYAVLWAGAGTDLIATNFKMSLNQVLTSMQILLFVAPVVAYIIAKRTCLSLQRKDREIALHGRESGRIVRLPHGEYIEVHEPLDERSEEHTSEL
;
A
#
# COMPACT_ATOMS: atom_id res chain seq x y z
N LEU A 1 -11.65 -22.18 11.50
CA LEU A 1 -10.67 -23.23 11.16
C LEU A 1 -10.00 -22.95 9.81
N HIS A 2 -10.75 -22.51 8.78
CA HIS A 2 -10.19 -22.20 7.46
C HIS A 2 -9.19 -21.03 7.47
N ASP A 3 -9.39 -20.06 8.35
CA ASP A 3 -8.52 -18.86 8.43
C ASP A 3 -7.20 -19.12 9.20
N ALA A 4 -7.17 -20.19 10.01
CA ALA A 4 -5.97 -20.58 10.74
C ALA A 4 -5.00 -21.45 9.91
N LEU A 5 -5.49 -22.14 8.88
CA LEU A 5 -4.68 -23.03 8.04
C LEU A 5 -3.53 -22.32 7.32
N PRO A 6 -3.70 -21.12 6.70
CA PRO A 6 -2.58 -20.43 6.07
C PRO A 6 -1.48 -20.05 7.07
N ILE A 7 -1.87 -19.63 8.27
CA ILE A 7 -0.92 -19.20 9.31
C ILE A 7 -0.11 -20.37 9.85
N SER A 8 -0.72 -21.54 9.99
CA SER A 8 -0.04 -22.75 10.48
C SER A 8 0.77 -23.47 9.40
N THR A 9 0.42 -23.29 8.12
CA THR A 9 1.05 -24.00 7.00
C THR A 9 2.21 -23.20 6.37
N PHE A 10 2.10 -21.86 6.36
CA PHE A 10 3.14 -20.96 5.83
C PHE A 10 3.84 -20.24 6.98
N THR A 11 4.70 -20.94 7.67
CA THR A 11 5.58 -20.32 8.67
C THR A 11 6.77 -19.68 7.96
N ILE A 12 7.06 -18.41 8.26
CA ILE A 12 8.26 -17.70 7.77
C ILE A 12 9.52 -18.31 8.42
N ASN A 13 9.37 -18.81 9.64
CA ASN A 13 10.43 -19.41 10.43
C ASN A 13 10.19 -20.91 10.63
N PRO A 14 10.73 -21.79 9.76
CA PRO A 14 10.70 -23.20 10.00
C PRO A 14 11.69 -23.56 11.12
N VAL A 15 11.26 -23.39 12.37
CA VAL A 15 12.11 -23.61 13.57
C VAL A 15 12.76 -24.99 13.61
N TRP A 16 12.15 -25.99 12.98
CA TRP A 16 12.72 -27.33 12.83
C TRP A 16 13.98 -27.41 11.95
N ASN A 17 14.27 -26.36 11.15
CA ASN A 17 15.44 -26.29 10.29
C ASN A 17 16.64 -25.60 10.97
N TYR A 18 16.44 -24.96 12.13
CA TYR A 18 17.48 -24.12 12.74
C TYR A 18 18.56 -24.89 13.50
N GLY A 19 18.37 -26.13 13.87
CA GLY A 19 19.34 -26.86 14.66
C GLY A 19 19.56 -26.27 16.06
N GLY A 20 20.72 -26.58 16.66
CA GLY A 20 21.10 -26.04 17.98
C GLY A 20 21.45 -24.54 17.95
N TYR A 21 21.26 -23.87 19.07
CA TYR A 21 21.63 -22.44 19.20
C TYR A 21 23.15 -22.27 19.05
N ASP A 22 23.53 -21.39 18.11
CA ASP A 22 24.92 -20.96 17.91
C ASP A 22 25.01 -19.45 18.21
N PRO A 23 25.79 -19.02 19.21
CA PRO A 23 25.93 -17.60 19.57
C PRO A 23 26.92 -16.84 18.67
N SER A 24 27.62 -17.52 17.77
CA SER A 24 28.67 -16.89 16.95
C SER A 24 28.12 -15.99 15.81
N PRO A 25 26.99 -16.26 15.14
CA PRO A 25 26.45 -15.39 14.11
C PRO A 25 25.87 -14.11 14.71
N VAL A 26 26.13 -12.97 14.05
CA VAL A 26 25.55 -11.67 14.43
C VAL A 26 24.03 -11.65 14.22
N SER A 27 23.53 -12.41 13.25
CA SER A 27 22.10 -12.61 13.00
C SER A 27 21.80 -14.09 12.91
N ALA A 28 20.79 -14.54 13.64
CA ALA A 28 20.34 -15.93 13.61
C ALA A 28 19.60 -16.26 12.27
N GLY A 29 19.39 -15.30 11.38
CA GLY A 29 18.62 -15.45 10.15
C GLY A 29 17.13 -15.69 10.39
N THR A 30 16.67 -15.62 11.65
CA THR A 30 15.26 -15.73 12.01
C THR A 30 14.54 -14.44 11.68
N GLN A 31 13.35 -14.57 11.08
CA GLN A 31 12.49 -13.45 10.77
C GLN A 31 11.24 -13.50 11.64
N PRO A 32 10.63 -12.36 11.98
CA PRO A 32 9.36 -12.33 12.68
C PRO A 32 8.26 -12.94 11.78
N ASP A 33 7.20 -13.41 12.40
CA ASP A 33 6.02 -13.87 11.68
C ASP A 33 5.48 -12.75 10.78
N TRP A 34 5.00 -13.10 9.60
CA TRP A 34 4.58 -12.15 8.56
C TRP A 34 3.54 -11.12 9.05
N TYR A 35 2.66 -11.49 9.97
CA TYR A 35 1.60 -10.62 10.50
C TYR A 35 2.13 -9.57 11.52
N ILE A 36 3.33 -9.76 12.08
CA ILE A 36 3.96 -8.80 13.00
C ILE A 36 5.21 -8.14 12.39
N GLY A 37 5.65 -8.58 11.23
CA GLY A 37 6.87 -8.09 10.57
C GLY A 37 6.91 -6.59 10.37
N TRP A 38 5.77 -5.95 10.13
CA TRP A 38 5.68 -4.50 10.01
C TRP A 38 6.07 -3.76 11.30
N LEU A 39 5.77 -4.33 12.47
CA LEU A 39 6.15 -3.75 13.76
C LEU A 39 7.65 -3.93 14.02
N ASP A 40 8.21 -5.10 13.69
CA ASP A 40 9.66 -5.33 13.74
C ASP A 40 10.40 -4.38 12.78
N GLY A 41 9.87 -4.18 11.57
CA GLY A 41 10.41 -3.20 10.64
C GLY A 41 10.36 -1.78 11.18
N ALA A 42 9.28 -1.39 11.85
CA ALA A 42 9.21 -0.08 12.51
C ALA A 42 10.28 0.09 13.59
N LEU A 43 10.55 -0.97 14.38
CA LEU A 43 11.62 -0.98 15.38
C LEU A 43 13.00 -0.87 14.73
N ARG A 44 13.26 -1.61 13.66
CA ARG A 44 14.55 -1.60 12.96
C ARG A 44 14.82 -0.29 12.21
N LEU A 45 13.80 0.33 11.65
CA LEU A 45 13.91 1.58 10.90
C LEU A 45 13.88 2.83 11.80
N ALA A 46 13.55 2.69 13.09
CA ALA A 46 13.56 3.81 14.02
C ALA A 46 14.98 4.39 14.16
N PRO A 47 15.11 5.72 14.20
CA PRO A 47 16.40 6.35 14.39
C PRO A 47 16.92 6.04 15.78
N THR A 48 18.18 5.60 15.85
CA THR A 48 18.87 5.31 17.10
C THR A 48 19.51 6.55 17.71
N GLY A 49 19.60 6.61 19.04
CA GLY A 49 20.35 7.66 19.73
C GLY A 49 19.62 8.99 19.92
N ILE A 50 18.32 9.06 19.60
CA ILE A 50 17.53 10.25 19.90
C ILE A 50 16.83 10.05 21.24
N GLU A 51 17.36 10.71 22.27
CA GLU A 51 16.76 10.76 23.58
C GLU A 51 16.53 12.22 23.99
N VAL A 52 15.35 12.52 24.50
CA VAL A 52 14.99 13.86 24.96
C VAL A 52 14.60 13.77 26.43
N ALA A 53 15.35 14.47 27.28
CA ALA A 53 15.02 14.62 28.68
C ALA A 53 14.04 15.80 28.85
N ALA A 54 12.81 15.51 29.24
CA ALA A 54 11.80 16.54 29.52
C ALA A 54 10.90 16.12 30.68
N GLY A 55 10.61 17.05 31.58
CA GLY A 55 9.72 16.80 32.73
C GLY A 55 10.21 15.75 33.71
N GLY A 56 11.55 15.57 33.83
CA GLY A 56 12.13 14.55 34.72
C GLY A 56 12.09 13.12 34.19
N VAL A 57 11.65 12.95 32.93
CA VAL A 57 11.57 11.66 32.21
C VAL A 57 12.43 11.72 30.97
N THR A 58 13.16 10.65 30.68
CA THR A 58 13.88 10.48 29.42
C THR A 58 12.99 9.79 28.39
N TRP A 59 12.69 10.49 27.30
CA TRP A 59 11.89 10.01 26.18
C TRP A 59 12.81 9.38 25.14
N ALA A 60 12.80 8.06 25.07
CA ALA A 60 13.59 7.29 24.10
C ALA A 60 12.80 7.15 22.79
N TRP A 61 13.13 7.95 21.80
CA TRP A 61 12.41 7.99 20.51
C TRP A 61 12.57 6.73 19.67
N ASN A 62 13.62 5.98 19.86
CA ASN A 62 13.81 4.66 19.27
C ASN A 62 12.74 3.64 19.70
N ILE A 63 12.09 3.86 20.84
CA ILE A 63 10.97 3.03 21.34
C ILE A 63 9.63 3.70 21.02
N LEU A 64 9.54 5.01 21.26
CA LEU A 64 8.29 5.76 21.11
C LEU A 64 7.81 5.81 19.66
N LEU A 65 8.71 6.05 18.69
CA LEU A 65 8.32 6.12 17.27
C LEU A 65 7.70 4.82 16.77
N PRO A 66 8.30 3.64 16.95
CA PRO A 66 7.66 2.39 16.55
C PRO A 66 6.32 2.16 17.23
N MET A 67 6.20 2.51 18.51
CA MET A 67 4.95 2.38 19.25
C MET A 67 3.88 3.33 18.69
N ILE A 68 4.23 4.59 18.39
CA ILE A 68 3.32 5.56 17.77
C ILE A 68 2.92 5.09 16.36
N VAL A 69 3.87 4.61 15.57
CA VAL A 69 3.60 4.09 14.24
C VAL A 69 2.68 2.87 14.31
N GLY A 70 2.96 1.91 15.21
CA GLY A 70 2.18 0.69 15.34
C GLY A 70 0.76 0.96 15.85
N VAL A 71 0.63 1.56 17.01
CA VAL A 71 -0.68 1.87 17.61
C VAL A 71 -1.39 2.96 16.84
N GLY A 72 -0.68 4.02 16.43
CA GLY A 72 -1.24 5.13 15.68
C GLY A 72 -1.79 4.71 14.34
N PHE A 73 -1.10 3.82 13.63
CA PHE A 73 -1.58 3.27 12.36
C PHE A 73 -2.91 2.52 12.55
N LEU A 74 -3.01 1.66 13.55
CA LEU A 74 -4.25 0.94 13.84
C LEU A 74 -5.39 1.90 14.21
N VAL A 75 -5.09 2.93 15.01
CA VAL A 75 -6.08 3.96 15.36
C VAL A 75 -6.52 4.73 14.13
N VAL A 76 -5.60 5.15 13.25
CA VAL A 76 -5.94 5.87 12.01
C VAL A 76 -6.78 5.02 11.08
N VAL A 77 -6.46 3.73 10.91
CA VAL A 77 -7.26 2.81 10.09
C VAL A 77 -8.66 2.64 10.67
N ALA A 78 -8.80 2.46 11.99
CA ALA A 78 -10.10 2.34 12.65
C ALA A 78 -10.91 3.65 12.60
N ALA A 79 -10.23 4.80 12.69
CA ALA A 79 -10.87 6.12 12.67
C ALA A 79 -11.15 6.63 11.24
N TYR A 80 -10.56 6.01 10.21
CA TYR A 80 -10.63 6.48 8.83
C TYR A 80 -12.07 6.74 8.33
N PRO A 81 -13.05 5.84 8.53
CA PRO A 81 -14.41 6.08 8.06
C PRO A 81 -15.05 7.33 8.69
N PHE A 82 -14.75 7.59 9.96
CA PHE A 82 -15.27 8.76 10.68
C PHE A 82 -14.58 10.04 10.20
N ILE A 83 -13.28 10.00 9.99
CA ILE A 83 -12.49 11.12 9.47
C ILE A 83 -12.96 11.46 8.05
N GLU A 84 -13.14 10.46 7.20
CA GLU A 84 -13.64 10.65 5.84
C GLU A 84 -15.03 11.27 5.82
N ALA A 85 -15.97 10.74 6.60
CA ALA A 85 -17.31 11.30 6.72
C ALA A 85 -17.30 12.76 7.22
N TRP A 86 -16.40 13.08 8.14
CA TRP A 86 -16.25 14.44 8.66
C TRP A 86 -15.66 15.40 7.61
N VAL A 87 -14.61 14.98 6.89
CA VAL A 87 -13.92 15.81 5.89
C VAL A 87 -14.74 16.00 4.63
N THR A 88 -15.42 14.95 4.16
CA THR A 88 -16.23 15.00 2.92
C THR A 88 -17.64 15.50 3.16
N GLY A 89 -18.12 15.46 4.42
CA GLY A 89 -19.53 15.76 4.77
C GLY A 89 -20.52 14.68 4.31
N ASP A 90 -20.04 13.60 3.71
CA ASP A 90 -20.87 12.50 3.23
C ASP A 90 -21.27 11.60 4.40
N LYS A 91 -22.58 11.54 4.66
CA LYS A 91 -23.18 10.73 5.73
C LYS A 91 -23.99 9.55 5.20
N ARG A 92 -23.90 9.27 3.89
CA ARG A 92 -24.62 8.15 3.29
C ARG A 92 -24.06 6.83 3.83
N GLU A 93 -24.95 5.86 3.98
CA GLU A 93 -24.56 4.49 4.31
C GLU A 93 -23.96 3.84 3.04
N HIS A 94 -22.70 3.46 3.12
CA HIS A 94 -22.01 2.77 2.03
C HIS A 94 -21.97 1.27 2.33
N HIS A 95 -23.02 0.56 1.97
CA HIS A 95 -23.07 -0.92 2.10
C HIS A 95 -22.18 -1.62 1.07
N VAL A 96 -21.96 -0.98 -0.06
CA VAL A 96 -21.08 -1.45 -1.13
C VAL A 96 -19.99 -0.40 -1.35
N LEU A 97 -18.74 -0.83 -1.37
CA LEU A 97 -17.61 0.06 -1.63
C LEU A 97 -17.70 0.59 -3.06
N ASP A 98 -17.49 1.89 -3.20
CA ASP A 98 -17.32 2.52 -4.51
C ASP A 98 -16.19 1.84 -5.28
N ARG A 99 -16.34 1.74 -6.60
CA ARG A 99 -15.25 1.24 -7.45
C ARG A 99 -14.02 2.12 -7.26
N PRO A 100 -12.79 1.56 -7.17
CA PRO A 100 -11.57 2.33 -6.93
C PRO A 100 -11.40 3.52 -7.88
N ARG A 101 -11.82 3.37 -9.15
CA ARG A 101 -11.77 4.43 -10.16
C ARG A 101 -12.70 5.61 -9.85
N ASN A 102 -13.82 5.38 -9.14
CA ASN A 102 -14.81 6.41 -8.83
C ASN A 102 -14.42 7.22 -7.59
N ALA A 103 -13.54 6.69 -6.75
CA ALA A 103 -13.01 7.35 -5.56
C ALA A 103 -11.47 7.50 -5.62
N PRO A 104 -10.91 8.34 -6.54
CA PRO A 104 -9.47 8.40 -6.79
C PRO A 104 -8.65 8.79 -5.58
N THR A 105 -9.16 9.69 -4.74
CA THR A 105 -8.46 10.14 -3.54
C THR A 105 -8.43 9.06 -2.47
N ARG A 106 -9.58 8.38 -2.22
CA ARG A 106 -9.66 7.25 -1.29
C ARG A 106 -8.72 6.13 -1.72
N THR A 107 -8.75 5.77 -3.01
CA THR A 107 -7.86 4.74 -3.58
C THR A 107 -6.40 5.13 -3.44
N GLY A 108 -6.06 6.39 -3.69
CA GLY A 108 -4.70 6.90 -3.51
C GLY A 108 -4.23 6.80 -2.06
N ILE A 109 -5.06 7.18 -1.08
CA ILE A 109 -4.75 7.07 0.35
C ILE A 109 -4.57 5.60 0.74
N GLY A 110 -5.46 4.72 0.28
CA GLY A 110 -5.33 3.28 0.51
C GLY A 110 -4.04 2.70 -0.05
N ALA A 111 -3.68 3.07 -1.29
CA ALA A 111 -2.42 2.64 -1.92
C ALA A 111 -1.19 3.15 -1.14
N ALA A 112 -1.22 4.39 -0.65
CA ALA A 112 -0.16 4.93 0.20
C ALA A 112 -0.03 4.16 1.52
N GLY A 113 -1.15 3.87 2.18
CA GLY A 113 -1.17 3.09 3.43
C GLY A 113 -0.62 1.68 3.25
N VAL A 114 -1.07 0.97 2.21
CA VAL A 114 -0.56 -0.38 1.89
C VAL A 114 0.93 -0.34 1.58
N THR A 115 1.40 0.67 0.83
CA THR A 115 2.82 0.82 0.50
C THR A 115 3.66 1.13 1.73
N PHE A 116 3.19 2.02 2.61
CA PHE A 116 3.85 2.32 3.88
C PHE A 116 4.02 1.05 4.73
N TYR A 117 2.95 0.28 4.85
CA TYR A 117 2.96 -0.99 5.57
C TYR A 117 3.91 -2.02 4.93
N ALA A 118 3.92 -2.11 3.60
CA ALA A 118 4.81 -3.02 2.87
C ALA A 118 6.30 -2.66 3.06
N VAL A 119 6.63 -1.37 3.12
CA VAL A 119 8.00 -0.92 3.39
C VAL A 119 8.42 -1.24 4.81
N LEU A 120 7.53 -1.04 5.79
CA LEU A 120 7.79 -1.47 7.17
C LEU A 120 8.03 -2.97 7.23
N TRP A 121 7.20 -3.75 6.57
CA TRP A 121 7.34 -5.21 6.50
C TRP A 121 8.66 -5.65 5.85
N ALA A 122 9.06 -5.00 4.74
CA ALA A 122 10.36 -5.23 4.11
C ALA A 122 11.53 -4.83 5.03
N GLY A 123 11.33 -3.79 5.86
CA GLY A 123 12.28 -3.35 6.87
C GLY A 123 12.62 -4.41 7.91
N ALA A 124 11.72 -5.35 8.19
CA ALA A 124 11.99 -6.49 9.07
C ALA A 124 13.06 -7.43 8.50
N GLY A 125 13.20 -7.50 7.18
CA GLY A 125 14.18 -8.34 6.49
C GLY A 125 15.48 -7.64 6.10
N THR A 126 15.83 -6.52 6.71
CA THR A 126 17.03 -5.73 6.35
C THR A 126 18.34 -6.52 6.40
N ASP A 127 18.49 -7.42 7.34
CA ASP A 127 19.63 -8.32 7.49
C ASP A 127 19.71 -9.34 6.34
N LEU A 128 18.59 -9.93 5.93
CA LEU A 128 18.50 -10.81 4.79
C LEU A 128 18.78 -10.07 3.48
N ILE A 129 18.25 -8.87 3.32
CA ILE A 129 18.49 -8.02 2.15
C ILE A 129 19.99 -7.71 2.06
N ALA A 130 20.60 -7.25 3.17
CA ALA A 130 22.01 -6.94 3.23
C ALA A 130 22.89 -8.15 2.85
N THR A 131 22.57 -9.33 3.36
CA THR A 131 23.32 -10.57 3.10
C THR A 131 23.17 -11.03 1.66
N ASN A 132 21.93 -11.09 1.14
CA ASN A 132 21.67 -11.60 -0.22
C ASN A 132 22.21 -10.68 -1.31
N PHE A 133 22.10 -9.37 -1.12
CA PHE A 133 22.58 -8.38 -2.08
C PHE A 133 24.01 -7.90 -1.82
N LYS A 134 24.70 -8.45 -0.80
CA LYS A 134 26.06 -8.08 -0.40
C LYS A 134 26.23 -6.58 -0.16
N MET A 135 25.22 -5.97 0.45
CA MET A 135 25.19 -4.56 0.83
C MET A 135 25.53 -4.40 2.31
N SER A 136 26.02 -3.22 2.70
CA SER A 136 26.16 -2.95 4.12
C SER A 136 24.78 -2.75 4.78
N LEU A 137 24.64 -3.18 6.02
CA LEU A 137 23.38 -3.04 6.76
C LEU A 137 22.93 -1.56 6.84
N ASN A 138 23.88 -0.64 7.03
CA ASN A 138 23.58 0.80 7.08
C ASN A 138 23.02 1.33 5.76
N GLN A 139 23.54 0.85 4.61
CA GLN A 139 22.99 1.23 3.30
C GLN A 139 21.55 0.75 3.14
N VAL A 140 21.27 -0.48 3.54
CA VAL A 140 19.91 -1.03 3.47
C VAL A 140 18.97 -0.25 4.40
N LEU A 141 19.37 0.00 5.65
CA LEU A 141 18.58 0.76 6.61
C LEU A 141 18.27 2.16 6.10
N THR A 142 19.28 2.91 5.65
CA THR A 142 19.09 4.26 5.10
C THR A 142 18.17 4.25 3.88
N SER A 143 18.35 3.29 2.99
CA SER A 143 17.49 3.15 1.81
C SER A 143 16.05 2.88 2.20
N MET A 144 15.78 1.99 3.17
CA MET A 144 14.44 1.69 3.66
C MET A 144 13.81 2.89 4.40
N GLN A 145 14.60 3.65 5.17
CA GLN A 145 14.14 4.88 5.81
C GLN A 145 13.68 5.93 4.79
N ILE A 146 14.45 6.12 3.72
CA ILE A 146 14.06 7.03 2.62
C ILE A 146 12.80 6.49 1.93
N LEU A 147 12.77 5.20 1.63
CA LEU A 147 11.66 4.55 0.94
C LEU A 147 10.37 4.63 1.75
N LEU A 148 10.45 4.58 3.08
CA LEU A 148 9.31 4.68 3.99
C LEU A 148 8.50 5.98 3.79
N PHE A 149 9.16 7.07 3.43
CA PHE A 149 8.49 8.35 3.18
C PHE A 149 8.20 8.57 1.69
N VAL A 150 9.09 8.17 0.80
CA VAL A 150 8.97 8.43 -0.63
C VAL A 150 7.96 7.49 -1.29
N ALA A 151 8.02 6.19 -0.99
CA ALA A 151 7.19 5.20 -1.68
C ALA A 151 5.68 5.40 -1.49
N PRO A 152 5.16 5.74 -0.29
CA PRO A 152 3.73 6.03 -0.11
C PRO A 152 3.25 7.23 -0.93
N VAL A 153 4.06 8.29 -1.02
CA VAL A 153 3.73 9.47 -1.82
C VAL A 153 3.67 9.12 -3.31
N VAL A 154 4.63 8.36 -3.79
CA VAL A 154 4.67 7.89 -5.19
C VAL A 154 3.47 6.98 -5.46
N ALA A 155 3.16 6.04 -4.56
CA ALA A 155 2.02 5.15 -4.69
C ALA A 155 0.69 5.92 -4.74
N TYR A 156 0.52 6.93 -3.88
CA TYR A 156 -0.64 7.82 -3.91
C TYR A 156 -0.81 8.49 -5.28
N ILE A 157 0.26 9.10 -5.78
CA ILE A 157 0.25 9.83 -7.06
C ILE A 157 -0.08 8.88 -8.22
N ILE A 158 0.56 7.71 -8.26
CA ILE A 158 0.33 6.72 -9.31
C ILE A 158 -1.11 6.22 -9.27
N ALA A 159 -1.59 5.78 -8.11
CA ALA A 159 -2.95 5.25 -7.96
C ALA A 159 -4.01 6.29 -8.33
N LYS A 160 -3.87 7.53 -7.83
CA LYS A 160 -4.79 8.62 -8.15
C LYS A 160 -4.80 8.96 -9.64
N ARG A 161 -3.62 9.07 -10.27
CA ARG A 161 -3.52 9.35 -11.71
C ARG A 161 -4.12 8.23 -12.56
N THR A 162 -3.88 6.98 -12.18
CA THR A 162 -4.46 5.81 -12.85
C THR A 162 -5.97 5.83 -12.76
N CYS A 163 -6.56 6.08 -11.59
CA CYS A 163 -8.00 6.20 -11.42
C CYS A 163 -8.59 7.32 -12.29
N LEU A 164 -7.98 8.51 -12.29
CA LEU A 164 -8.42 9.63 -13.11
C LEU A 164 -8.30 9.35 -14.60
N SER A 165 -7.27 8.63 -15.04
CA SER A 165 -7.11 8.21 -16.43
C SER A 165 -8.20 7.24 -16.85
N LEU A 166 -8.53 6.27 -15.98
CA LEU A 166 -9.62 5.33 -16.23
C LEU A 166 -10.99 6.03 -16.29
N GLN A 167 -11.26 7.00 -15.40
CA GLN A 167 -12.48 7.80 -15.45
C GLN A 167 -12.61 8.58 -16.77
N ARG A 168 -11.52 9.18 -17.26
CA ARG A 168 -11.53 9.86 -18.55
C ARG A 168 -11.87 8.92 -19.68
N LYS A 169 -11.26 7.74 -19.70
CA LYS A 169 -11.54 6.70 -20.71
C LYS A 169 -12.99 6.24 -20.64
N ASP A 170 -13.52 5.98 -19.45
CA ASP A 170 -14.94 5.60 -19.29
C ASP A 170 -15.88 6.71 -19.79
N ARG A 171 -15.54 7.98 -19.52
CA ARG A 171 -16.29 9.13 -20.02
C ARG A 171 -16.22 9.26 -21.54
N GLU A 172 -15.07 9.03 -22.17
CA GLU A 172 -14.91 9.03 -23.62
C GLU A 172 -15.76 7.93 -24.26
N ILE A 173 -15.75 6.74 -23.68
CA ILE A 173 -16.58 5.62 -24.13
C ILE A 173 -18.08 5.95 -23.98
N ALA A 174 -18.48 6.61 -22.89
CA ALA A 174 -19.88 7.00 -22.68
C ALA A 174 -20.35 8.08 -23.67
N LEU A 175 -19.46 9.00 -24.08
CA LEU A 175 -19.80 10.09 -24.99
C LEU A 175 -19.73 9.71 -26.47
N HIS A 176 -18.78 8.87 -26.84
CA HIS A 176 -18.47 8.59 -28.27
C HIS A 176 -18.70 7.13 -28.64
N GLY A 177 -19.04 6.26 -27.70
CA GLY A 177 -19.12 4.81 -27.90
C GLY A 177 -17.77 4.11 -27.79
N ARG A 178 -17.79 2.80 -27.97
CA ARG A 178 -16.59 1.95 -27.92
C ARG A 178 -15.95 1.88 -29.29
N GLU A 179 -14.63 2.00 -29.33
CA GLU A 179 -13.86 1.75 -30.57
C GLU A 179 -14.13 0.32 -31.06
N SER A 180 -14.66 0.20 -32.30
CA SER A 180 -14.98 -1.11 -32.89
C SER A 180 -13.76 -1.77 -33.55
N GLY A 181 -12.65 -1.05 -33.71
CA GLY A 181 -11.48 -1.46 -34.50
C GLY A 181 -11.74 -1.49 -36.01
N ARG A 182 -12.94 -1.06 -36.44
CA ARG A 182 -13.31 -1.02 -37.82
C ARG A 182 -13.01 0.37 -38.44
N ILE A 183 -12.05 0.41 -39.35
CA ILE A 183 -11.67 1.64 -40.01
C ILE A 183 -12.45 1.74 -41.35
N VAL A 184 -13.16 2.83 -41.54
CA VAL A 184 -13.92 3.12 -42.80
C VAL A 184 -13.31 4.33 -43.46
N ARG A 185 -13.15 4.23 -44.81
CA ARG A 185 -12.69 5.35 -45.61
C ARG A 185 -13.88 6.22 -46.03
N LEU A 186 -13.79 7.51 -45.68
CA LEU A 186 -14.77 8.50 -46.10
C LEU A 186 -14.62 8.87 -47.61
N PRO A 187 -15.68 9.41 -48.25
CA PRO A 187 -15.63 9.80 -49.64
C PRO A 187 -14.54 10.80 -50.00
N HIS A 188 -14.10 11.61 -49.05
CA HIS A 188 -13.03 12.59 -49.21
C HIS A 188 -11.63 12.04 -48.94
N GLY A 189 -11.49 10.73 -48.70
CA GLY A 189 -10.20 10.06 -48.51
C GLY A 189 -9.71 9.95 -47.08
N GLU A 190 -10.39 10.54 -46.13
CA GLU A 190 -10.09 10.41 -44.71
C GLU A 190 -10.51 9.04 -44.16
N TYR A 191 -9.76 8.53 -43.20
CA TYR A 191 -10.09 7.29 -42.51
C TYR A 191 -10.63 7.64 -41.12
N ILE A 192 -11.79 7.07 -40.79
CA ILE A 192 -12.37 7.19 -39.43
C ILE A 192 -12.55 5.80 -38.85
N GLU A 193 -12.36 5.71 -37.55
CA GLU A 193 -12.72 4.52 -36.78
C GLU A 193 -14.21 4.59 -36.43
N VAL A 194 -14.91 3.48 -36.67
CA VAL A 194 -16.35 3.38 -36.37
C VAL A 194 -16.49 3.07 -34.89
N HIS A 195 -17.21 3.92 -34.20
CA HIS A 195 -17.56 3.69 -32.80
C HIS A 195 -18.92 2.97 -32.71
N GLU A 196 -18.98 1.94 -31.90
CA GLU A 196 -20.24 1.24 -31.61
C GLU A 196 -20.88 1.89 -30.37
N PRO A 197 -22.20 2.25 -30.43
CA PRO A 197 -22.90 2.75 -29.25
C PRO A 197 -22.89 1.70 -28.13
N LEU A 198 -22.89 2.16 -26.90
CA LEU A 198 -23.04 1.29 -25.74
C LEU A 198 -24.43 0.66 -25.78
N ASP A 199 -24.49 -0.65 -25.53
CA ASP A 199 -25.74 -1.37 -25.38
C ASP A 199 -26.45 -0.90 -24.09
N GLU A 200 -27.79 -0.85 -24.06
CA GLU A 200 -28.59 -0.36 -22.92
C GLU A 200 -28.18 -0.99 -21.58
N ARG A 201 -27.79 -2.27 -21.59
CA ARG A 201 -27.22 -2.95 -20.42
C ARG A 201 -25.87 -2.41 -19.94
N SER A 202 -25.12 -1.78 -20.85
CA SER A 202 -23.83 -1.15 -20.52
C SER A 202 -24.01 0.27 -20.02
N GLU A 203 -25.12 0.93 -20.36
CA GLU A 203 -25.47 2.28 -19.88
C GLU A 203 -25.85 2.26 -18.40
N GLU A 204 -26.52 1.22 -17.91
CA GLU A 204 -26.82 1.07 -16.46
C GLU A 204 -25.55 1.08 -15.60
N HIS A 205 -24.45 0.53 -16.11
CA HIS A 205 -23.17 0.54 -15.39
C HIS A 205 -22.38 1.83 -15.53
N THR A 206 -22.72 2.69 -16.49
CA THR A 206 -22.06 3.99 -16.73
C THR A 206 -22.89 5.16 -16.17
N SER A 207 -24.19 5.02 -15.98
CA SER A 207 -25.08 6.03 -15.40
C SER A 207 -24.90 6.24 -13.89
N GLU A 208 -24.15 5.36 -13.23
CA GLU A 208 -23.72 5.50 -11.84
C GLU A 208 -22.40 6.30 -11.68
N LEU A 209 -21.89 6.89 -12.77
CA LEU A 209 -20.73 7.77 -12.82
C LEU A 209 -21.16 9.24 -12.73
#